data_95711a191b4c1d3ee784e17ce25224c8
#
_entry.id   95711a191b4c1d3ee784e17ce25224c8
#
_cell.length_a   1.000
_cell.length_b   1.000
_cell.length_c   1.000
_cell.angle_alpha   90.00
_cell.angle_beta   90.00
_cell.angle_gamma   90.00
#
_symmetry.space_group_name_H-M   'P 1'
#
loop_
_entity.id
_entity.type
_entity.pdbx_description
1 polymer ?
#
loop_
_entity_poly.entity_id
_entity_poly.type
_entity_poly.pdbx_seq_one_letter_code
_entity_poly.pdbx_strand_id
1 'polypeptide(L)'
;RQRQMCIRDSSYTEEVSLSKKEVNEQIICSVDLGINTDAVCTIMRADGTVLGRKFINFPSEKDQMYSVLGRISRFQREHGSGQVQSRWNYARRLNMELSRKVASAITTYAQNNHVDVIVFEYLEMKGKAAGKKKQKLRLWRKRDIQKLCEQQAHRTGMRVSRVCAWNTSRLAYDGTGEVVRDSKNHSLCTFTTGKRYHCDLSAAYNIGARYFIRERLKPLSATVRSSLEAKVPSVKRRTSCVYADLLLLSAELGSMQAA
;
A
#
# COMPACT_ATOMS: atom_id res chain seq x y z
N ARG A 1 15.25 17.91 -45.39
CA ARG A 1 14.00 17.11 -45.37
C ARG A 1 13.91 16.45 -43.98
N GLN A 2 13.10 17.00 -43.07
CA GLN A 2 12.72 16.35 -41.81
C GLN A 2 11.82 15.16 -42.17
N ARG A 3 12.26 13.95 -41.82
CA ARG A 3 11.38 12.77 -41.79
C ARG A 3 10.44 12.94 -40.60
N GLN A 4 9.21 13.31 -40.87
CA GLN A 4 8.11 13.11 -39.93
C GLN A 4 7.94 11.61 -39.76
N MET A 5 8.43 11.07 -38.62
CA MET A 5 8.00 9.76 -38.16
C MET A 5 6.54 9.88 -37.71
N CYS A 6 5.63 9.46 -38.55
CA CYS A 6 4.26 9.22 -38.13
C CYS A 6 4.26 8.02 -37.19
N ILE A 7 4.31 8.29 -35.88
CA ILE A 7 3.98 7.29 -34.87
C ILE A 7 2.46 7.08 -35.02
N ARG A 8 2.07 6.01 -35.67
CA ARG A 8 0.69 5.54 -35.63
C ARG A 8 0.48 4.91 -34.25
N ASP A 9 -0.09 5.68 -33.32
CA ASP A 9 -0.64 5.12 -32.09
C ASP A 9 -1.90 4.34 -32.47
N SER A 10 -1.78 3.02 -32.52
CA SER A 10 -2.93 2.13 -32.61
C SER A 10 -3.32 1.73 -31.20
N SER A 11 -4.55 2.09 -30.79
CA SER A 11 -5.16 1.53 -29.57
C SER A 11 -5.52 0.07 -29.84
N TYR A 12 -5.16 -0.83 -28.93
CA TYR A 12 -5.64 -2.22 -28.95
C TYR A 12 -6.33 -2.52 -27.62
N THR A 13 -7.30 -3.40 -27.68
CA THR A 13 -7.99 -3.92 -26.49
C THR A 13 -7.48 -5.32 -26.23
N GLU A 14 -7.05 -5.57 -25.01
CA GLU A 14 -6.61 -6.87 -24.53
C GLU A 14 -7.60 -7.39 -23.50
N GLU A 15 -8.12 -8.60 -23.72
CA GLU A 15 -8.94 -9.29 -22.73
C GLU A 15 -8.03 -10.00 -21.74
N VAL A 16 -8.15 -9.64 -20.46
CA VAL A 16 -7.37 -10.23 -19.39
C VAL A 16 -8.27 -10.96 -18.41
N SER A 17 -7.99 -12.23 -18.17
CA SER A 17 -8.68 -13.01 -17.14
C SER A 17 -8.04 -12.75 -15.78
N LEU A 18 -8.82 -12.14 -14.86
CA LEU A 18 -8.38 -11.92 -13.48
C LEU A 18 -8.62 -13.16 -12.63
N SER A 19 -7.74 -13.38 -11.65
CA SER A 19 -7.86 -14.51 -10.68
C SER A 19 -9.24 -14.57 -10.04
N LYS A 20 -9.88 -15.74 -10.10
CA LYS A 20 -11.19 -16.04 -9.53
C LYS A 20 -11.11 -17.03 -8.37
N LYS A 21 -9.91 -17.27 -7.82
CA LYS A 21 -9.72 -18.19 -6.70
C LYS A 21 -10.59 -17.83 -5.50
N GLU A 22 -11.06 -18.84 -4.83
CA GLU A 22 -11.76 -18.71 -3.55
C GLU A 22 -10.89 -18.03 -2.50
N VAL A 23 -11.51 -17.28 -1.58
CA VAL A 23 -10.78 -16.43 -0.62
C VAL A 23 -9.77 -17.23 0.21
N ASN A 24 -10.10 -18.46 0.59
CA ASN A 24 -9.22 -19.32 1.39
C ASN A 24 -7.98 -19.83 0.64
N GLU A 25 -8.01 -19.83 -0.71
CA GLU A 25 -6.92 -20.26 -1.57
C GLU A 25 -6.05 -19.10 -2.06
N GLN A 26 -6.50 -17.86 -1.84
CA GLN A 26 -5.82 -16.68 -2.30
C GLN A 26 -4.51 -16.43 -1.56
N ILE A 27 -3.49 -16.05 -2.32
CA ILE A 27 -2.27 -15.43 -1.82
C ILE A 27 -2.37 -13.94 -2.13
N ILE A 28 -2.17 -13.10 -1.13
CA ILE A 28 -2.20 -11.64 -1.32
C ILE A 28 -0.84 -11.02 -1.08
N CYS A 29 -0.61 -9.87 -1.75
CA CYS A 29 0.46 -8.95 -1.43
C CYS A 29 -0.14 -7.70 -0.80
N SER A 30 -0.02 -7.54 0.51
CA SER A 30 -0.43 -6.30 1.17
C SER A 30 0.70 -5.28 1.17
N VAL A 31 0.36 -4.03 0.82
CA VAL A 31 1.34 -2.97 0.55
C VAL A 31 1.01 -1.72 1.35
N ASP A 32 1.93 -1.32 2.21
CA ASP A 32 1.96 0.01 2.82
C ASP A 32 2.91 0.92 2.03
N LEU A 33 2.38 2.05 1.54
CA LEU A 33 3.14 3.06 0.79
C LEU A 33 3.61 4.17 1.73
N GLY A 34 4.91 4.32 1.88
CA GLY A 34 5.54 5.31 2.77
C GLY A 34 6.24 6.47 2.04
N ILE A 35 6.66 7.48 2.79
CA ILE A 35 7.50 8.58 2.30
C ILE A 35 8.98 8.22 2.48
N ASN A 36 9.34 7.62 3.60
CA ASN A 36 10.72 7.24 3.91
C ASN A 36 11.10 5.93 3.21
N THR A 37 10.31 4.89 3.41
CA THR A 37 10.35 3.65 2.62
C THR A 37 9.27 3.74 1.55
N ASP A 38 9.60 3.53 0.27
CA ASP A 38 8.64 3.74 -0.83
C ASP A 38 7.45 2.78 -0.74
N ALA A 39 7.72 1.51 -0.41
CA ALA A 39 6.70 0.51 -0.12
C ALA A 39 7.24 -0.57 0.81
N VAL A 40 6.37 -1.08 1.68
CA VAL A 40 6.59 -2.32 2.44
C VAL A 40 5.53 -3.32 2.02
N CYS A 41 5.99 -4.46 1.50
CA CYS A 41 5.13 -5.51 0.97
C CYS A 41 5.18 -6.74 1.87
N THR A 42 4.02 -7.36 2.12
CA THR A 42 3.95 -8.68 2.78
C THR A 42 3.12 -9.63 1.95
N ILE A 43 3.61 -10.86 1.78
CA ILE A 43 2.87 -11.95 1.14
C ILE A 43 2.17 -12.74 2.23
N MET A 44 0.86 -12.92 2.11
CA MET A 44 0.05 -13.52 3.16
C MET A 44 -1.01 -14.46 2.58
N ARG A 45 -1.29 -15.56 3.29
CA ARG A 45 -2.41 -16.47 3.05
C ARG A 45 -3.64 -16.09 3.90
N ALA A 46 -4.77 -16.69 3.58
CA ALA A 46 -6.05 -16.41 4.25
C ALA A 46 -6.06 -16.80 5.73
N ASP A 47 -5.28 -17.78 6.14
CA ASP A 47 -5.09 -18.20 7.54
C ASP A 47 -4.23 -17.23 8.36
N GLY A 48 -3.62 -16.24 7.71
CA GLY A 48 -2.70 -15.29 8.31
C GLY A 48 -1.22 -15.69 8.14
N THR A 49 -0.90 -16.84 7.56
CA THR A 49 0.50 -17.23 7.34
C THR A 49 1.22 -16.23 6.45
N VAL A 50 2.32 -15.65 6.94
CA VAL A 50 3.16 -14.70 6.21
C VAL A 50 4.27 -15.46 5.49
N LEU A 51 4.21 -15.49 4.14
CA LEU A 51 5.16 -16.21 3.29
C LEU A 51 6.41 -15.39 2.95
N GLY A 52 6.30 -14.07 2.94
CA GLY A 52 7.41 -13.21 2.57
C GLY A 52 7.20 -11.75 2.93
N ARG A 53 8.31 -11.00 2.96
CA ARG A 53 8.36 -9.56 3.25
C ARG A 53 9.37 -8.91 2.33
N LYS A 54 9.06 -7.71 1.84
CA LYS A 54 10.00 -6.93 1.02
C LYS A 54 9.89 -5.45 1.33
N PHE A 55 11.02 -4.83 1.59
CA PHE A 55 11.16 -3.38 1.68
C PHE A 55 11.65 -2.86 0.34
N ILE A 56 10.90 -1.95 -0.26
CA ILE A 56 11.23 -1.30 -1.54
C ILE A 56 11.60 0.13 -1.23
N ASN A 57 12.81 0.52 -1.62
CA ASN A 57 13.31 1.87 -1.42
C ASN A 57 14.29 2.25 -2.54
N PHE A 58 14.15 3.46 -3.06
CA PHE A 58 14.98 4.03 -4.12
C PHE A 58 15.65 5.32 -3.62
N PRO A 59 16.65 5.22 -2.74
CA PRO A 59 17.26 6.38 -2.09
C PRO A 59 17.92 7.31 -3.09
N SER A 60 18.65 6.80 -4.08
CA SER A 60 19.35 7.61 -5.09
C SER A 60 18.38 8.48 -5.89
N GLU A 61 17.23 7.95 -6.29
CA GLU A 61 16.19 8.67 -7.02
C GLU A 61 15.54 9.75 -6.15
N LYS A 62 15.35 9.46 -4.87
CA LYS A 62 14.85 10.45 -3.90
C LYS A 62 15.86 11.58 -3.69
N ASP A 63 17.14 11.27 -3.53
CA ASP A 63 18.21 12.27 -3.37
C ASP A 63 18.32 13.15 -4.60
N GLN A 64 18.24 12.57 -5.80
CA GLN A 64 18.18 13.31 -7.05
C GLN A 64 16.96 14.25 -7.08
N MET A 65 15.78 13.76 -6.69
CA MET A 65 14.57 14.57 -6.62
C MET A 65 14.73 15.72 -5.63
N TYR A 66 15.26 15.47 -4.42
CA TYR A 66 15.51 16.53 -3.42
C TYR A 66 16.51 17.56 -3.91
N SER A 67 17.59 17.15 -4.60
CA SER A 67 18.55 18.04 -5.23
C SER A 67 17.90 18.95 -6.26
N VAL A 68 17.05 18.39 -7.14
CA VAL A 68 16.31 19.17 -8.14
C VAL A 68 15.37 20.18 -7.48
N LEU A 69 14.64 19.79 -6.46
CA LEU A 69 13.74 20.68 -5.71
C LEU A 69 14.51 21.80 -4.99
N GLY A 70 15.68 21.49 -4.44
CA GLY A 70 16.56 22.49 -3.83
C GLY A 70 17.02 23.53 -4.84
N ARG A 71 17.41 23.10 -6.05
CA ARG A 71 17.76 24.01 -7.17
C ARG A 71 16.61 24.87 -7.63
N ILE A 72 15.39 24.31 -7.73
CA ILE A 72 14.18 25.06 -8.06
C ILE A 72 13.92 26.14 -7.00
N SER A 73 13.97 25.78 -5.73
CA SER A 73 13.73 26.69 -4.61
C SER A 73 14.76 27.84 -4.56
N ARG A 74 16.03 27.55 -4.86
CA ARG A 74 17.08 28.60 -4.96
C ARG A 74 16.79 29.53 -6.11
N PHE A 75 16.54 28.99 -7.29
CA PHE A 75 16.23 29.78 -8.48
C PHE A 75 15.01 30.68 -8.29
N GLN A 76 13.97 30.18 -7.64
CA GLN A 76 12.77 30.98 -7.35
C GLN A 76 13.04 32.15 -6.40
N ARG A 77 13.96 31.99 -5.45
CA ARG A 77 14.37 33.09 -4.55
C ARG A 77 15.19 34.15 -5.27
N GLU A 78 16.02 33.75 -6.23
CA GLU A 78 16.94 34.66 -6.96
C GLU A 78 16.22 35.38 -8.11
N HIS A 79 15.30 34.71 -8.81
CA HIS A 79 14.71 35.19 -10.09
C HIS A 79 13.17 35.26 -10.07
N GLY A 80 12.53 35.00 -8.93
CA GLY A 80 11.08 34.94 -8.84
C GLY A 80 10.49 33.66 -9.45
N SER A 81 9.16 33.59 -9.50
CA SER A 81 8.43 32.35 -9.91
C SER A 81 8.16 32.22 -11.42
N GLY A 82 8.47 33.24 -12.23
CA GLY A 82 8.03 33.32 -13.65
C GLY A 82 8.70 32.32 -14.60
N GLN A 83 9.96 31.93 -14.36
CA GLN A 83 10.76 31.14 -15.33
C GLN A 83 11.09 29.72 -14.87
N VAL A 84 10.29 29.13 -14.00
CA VAL A 84 10.57 27.82 -13.38
C VAL A 84 9.82 26.65 -14.01
N GLN A 85 8.98 26.85 -14.99
CA GLN A 85 8.09 25.82 -15.54
C GLN A 85 8.85 24.62 -16.11
N SER A 86 9.91 24.84 -16.87
CA SER A 86 10.74 23.75 -17.43
C SER A 86 11.39 22.91 -16.33
N ARG A 87 11.86 23.56 -15.26
CA ARG A 87 12.46 22.87 -14.07
C ARG A 87 11.42 22.04 -13.33
N TRP A 88 10.20 22.56 -13.17
CA TRP A 88 9.09 21.80 -12.59
C TRP A 88 8.66 20.64 -13.48
N ASN A 89 8.66 20.80 -14.81
CA ASN A 89 8.39 19.71 -15.74
C ASN A 89 9.41 18.58 -15.61
N TYR A 90 10.70 18.92 -15.43
CA TYR A 90 11.73 17.95 -15.15
C TYR A 90 11.51 17.21 -13.82
N ALA A 91 11.22 17.94 -12.74
CA ALA A 91 10.91 17.35 -11.44
C ALA A 91 9.70 16.40 -11.49
N ARG A 92 8.66 16.75 -12.26
CA ARG A 92 7.48 15.88 -12.47
C ARG A 92 7.85 14.60 -13.21
N ARG A 93 8.71 14.66 -14.23
CA ARG A 93 9.19 13.47 -14.95
C ARG A 93 9.98 12.53 -14.05
N LEU A 94 10.91 13.05 -13.25
CA LEU A 94 11.64 12.25 -12.25
C LEU A 94 10.70 11.58 -11.26
N ASN A 95 9.72 12.31 -10.75
CA ASN A 95 8.75 11.77 -9.82
C ASN A 95 7.85 10.70 -10.45
N MET A 96 7.48 10.85 -11.72
CA MET A 96 6.75 9.82 -12.46
C MET A 96 7.61 8.57 -12.67
N GLU A 97 8.89 8.74 -12.99
CA GLU A 97 9.83 7.64 -13.15
C GLU A 97 10.02 6.85 -11.85
N LEU A 98 10.20 7.54 -10.72
CA LEU A 98 10.22 6.91 -9.41
C LEU A 98 8.94 6.13 -9.13
N SER A 99 7.77 6.71 -9.45
CA SER A 99 6.48 6.03 -9.28
C SER A 99 6.38 4.76 -10.11
N ARG A 100 6.91 4.76 -11.34
CA ARG A 100 6.97 3.57 -12.21
C ARG A 100 7.89 2.50 -11.64
N LYS A 101 9.08 2.88 -11.14
CA LYS A 101 10.02 1.96 -10.51
C LYS A 101 9.42 1.28 -9.27
N VAL A 102 8.76 2.06 -8.41
CA VAL A 102 8.08 1.51 -7.23
C VAL A 102 6.96 0.56 -7.62
N ALA A 103 6.10 0.95 -8.57
CA ALA A 103 5.00 0.10 -9.05
C ALA A 103 5.53 -1.19 -9.66
N SER A 104 6.55 -1.12 -10.51
CA SER A 104 7.18 -2.30 -11.12
C SER A 104 7.79 -3.23 -10.06
N ALA A 105 8.47 -2.68 -9.05
CA ALA A 105 9.06 -3.48 -7.97
C ALA A 105 8.01 -4.20 -7.13
N ILE A 106 6.85 -3.57 -6.88
CA ILE A 106 5.72 -4.18 -6.17
C ILE A 106 5.12 -5.31 -7.02
N THR A 107 4.79 -5.04 -8.27
CA THR A 107 4.12 -6.01 -9.16
C THR A 107 5.01 -7.19 -9.49
N THR A 108 6.31 -6.97 -9.74
CA THR A 108 7.29 -8.05 -9.95
C THR A 108 7.41 -8.92 -8.69
N TYR A 109 7.45 -8.31 -7.49
CA TYR A 109 7.50 -9.09 -6.25
C TYR A 109 6.22 -9.92 -6.04
N ALA A 110 5.06 -9.34 -6.30
CA ALA A 110 3.78 -10.05 -6.24
C ALA A 110 3.72 -11.21 -7.25
N GLN A 111 4.13 -10.98 -8.51
CA GLN A 111 4.15 -11.98 -9.56
C GLN A 111 5.07 -13.17 -9.22
N ASN A 112 6.29 -12.89 -8.74
CA ASN A 112 7.26 -13.92 -8.36
C ASN A 112 6.80 -14.79 -7.19
N ASN A 113 5.83 -14.31 -6.40
CA ASN A 113 5.22 -15.05 -5.29
C ASN A 113 3.80 -15.58 -5.63
N HIS A 114 3.43 -15.63 -6.90
CA HIS A 114 2.13 -16.15 -7.38
C HIS A 114 0.92 -15.53 -6.68
N VAL A 115 0.96 -14.22 -6.46
CA VAL A 115 -0.08 -13.45 -5.79
C VAL A 115 -1.32 -13.35 -6.66
N ASP A 116 -2.48 -13.49 -6.05
CA ASP A 116 -3.80 -13.34 -6.71
C ASP A 116 -4.33 -11.91 -6.59
N VAL A 117 -4.02 -11.23 -5.46
CA VAL A 117 -4.54 -9.90 -5.17
C VAL A 117 -3.47 -9.02 -4.51
N ILE A 118 -3.24 -7.84 -5.08
CA ILE A 118 -2.45 -6.79 -4.42
C ILE A 118 -3.41 -5.91 -3.62
N VAL A 119 -3.12 -5.71 -2.34
CA VAL A 119 -3.98 -4.97 -1.40
C VAL A 119 -3.30 -3.69 -0.95
N PHE A 120 -3.95 -2.56 -1.18
CA PHE A 120 -3.52 -1.24 -0.75
C PHE A 120 -4.47 -0.63 0.29
N GLU A 121 -4.04 0.43 0.94
CA GLU A 121 -4.92 1.31 1.67
C GLU A 121 -5.73 2.22 0.72
N TYR A 122 -7.01 2.43 1.05
CA TYR A 122 -7.82 3.47 0.42
C TYR A 122 -7.46 4.82 1.05
N LEU A 123 -6.79 5.67 0.29
CA LEU A 123 -6.29 6.97 0.76
C LEU A 123 -7.12 8.10 0.17
N GLU A 124 -8.08 8.61 0.93
CA GLU A 124 -8.64 9.92 0.69
C GLU A 124 -7.75 11.00 1.31
N MET A 125 -7.09 11.78 0.46
CA MET A 125 -6.33 12.95 0.91
C MET A 125 -7.32 14.11 1.19
N LYS A 126 -8.07 14.00 2.27
CA LYS A 126 -8.87 15.13 2.80
C LYS A 126 -8.01 15.83 3.84
N GLY A 127 -7.39 16.95 3.48
CA GLY A 127 -6.67 17.78 4.45
C GLY A 127 -5.91 18.94 3.80
N LYS A 128 -5.97 20.09 4.42
CA LYS A 128 -5.19 21.29 4.06
C LYS A 128 -3.80 21.15 4.70
N ALA A 129 -2.85 20.52 4.02
CA ALA A 129 -1.45 20.57 4.45
C ALA A 129 -0.84 21.92 4.06
N ALA A 130 -0.06 22.54 4.96
CA ALA A 130 0.62 23.81 4.74
C ALA A 130 2.15 23.64 4.76
N GLY A 131 2.88 24.61 4.15
CA GLY A 131 4.33 24.69 4.21
C GLY A 131 5.09 23.55 3.54
N LYS A 132 6.29 23.23 4.06
CA LYS A 132 7.20 22.19 3.52
C LYS A 132 6.57 20.78 3.51
N LYS A 133 5.66 20.47 4.45
CA LYS A 133 4.90 19.20 4.48
C LYS A 133 3.96 19.08 3.27
N LYS A 134 3.35 20.20 2.82
CA LYS A 134 2.48 20.23 1.63
C LYS A 134 3.23 19.83 0.36
N GLN A 135 4.46 20.28 0.20
CA GLN A 135 5.29 19.96 -0.96
C GLN A 135 5.66 18.46 -0.97
N LYS A 136 6.12 17.91 0.16
CA LYS A 136 6.40 16.47 0.28
C LYS A 136 5.16 15.61 -0.02
N LEU A 137 3.99 15.99 0.49
CA LEU A 137 2.73 15.28 0.25
C LEU A 137 2.27 15.39 -1.22
N ARG A 138 2.46 16.55 -1.87
CA ARG A 138 2.14 16.70 -3.31
C ARG A 138 3.04 15.89 -4.22
N LEU A 139 4.30 15.72 -3.83
CA LEU A 139 5.25 14.89 -4.56
C LEU A 139 5.06 13.41 -4.30
N TRP A 140 4.38 13.06 -3.21
CA TRP A 140 4.10 11.67 -2.89
C TRP A 140 2.90 11.15 -3.70
N ARG A 141 3.21 10.48 -4.79
CA ARG A 141 2.23 10.03 -5.79
C ARG A 141 1.61 8.67 -5.48
N LYS A 142 1.12 8.47 -4.25
CA LYS A 142 0.50 7.18 -3.85
C LYS A 142 -0.57 6.70 -4.82
N ARG A 143 -1.47 7.58 -5.25
CA ARG A 143 -2.55 7.23 -6.19
C ARG A 143 -2.01 6.82 -7.57
N ASP A 144 -0.94 7.48 -8.03
CA ASP A 144 -0.32 7.15 -9.32
C ASP A 144 0.38 5.79 -9.23
N ILE A 145 1.09 5.51 -8.12
CA ILE A 145 1.69 4.20 -7.85
C ILE A 145 0.60 3.12 -7.84
N GLN A 146 -0.51 3.33 -7.12
CA GLN A 146 -1.62 2.37 -7.08
C GLN A 146 -2.22 2.12 -8.46
N LYS A 147 -2.45 3.18 -9.28
CA LYS A 147 -2.95 3.06 -10.65
C LYS A 147 -1.98 2.30 -11.56
N LEU A 148 -0.68 2.60 -11.46
CA LEU A 148 0.34 1.91 -12.24
C LEU A 148 0.43 0.43 -11.83
N CYS A 149 0.36 0.12 -10.53
CA CYS A 149 0.29 -1.25 -10.05
C CYS A 149 -0.95 -1.97 -10.58
N GLU A 150 -2.13 -1.32 -10.57
CA GLU A 150 -3.39 -1.89 -11.06
C GLU A 150 -3.29 -2.25 -12.54
N GLN A 151 -2.75 -1.34 -13.37
CA GLN A 151 -2.53 -1.60 -14.79
C GLN A 151 -1.56 -2.76 -15.04
N GLN A 152 -0.46 -2.84 -14.28
CA GLN A 152 0.51 -3.91 -14.42
C GLN A 152 -0.01 -5.25 -13.86
N ALA A 153 -0.67 -5.22 -12.71
CA ALA A 153 -1.26 -6.40 -12.07
C ALA A 153 -2.33 -7.05 -12.95
N HIS A 154 -3.23 -6.25 -13.54
CA HIS A 154 -4.28 -6.77 -14.43
C HIS A 154 -3.68 -7.52 -15.63
N ARG A 155 -2.62 -7.02 -16.26
CA ARG A 155 -1.95 -7.71 -17.38
C ARG A 155 -1.41 -9.09 -17.03
N THR A 156 -1.15 -9.33 -15.74
CA THR A 156 -0.64 -10.63 -15.24
C THR A 156 -1.74 -11.43 -14.52
N GLY A 157 -3.02 -11.04 -14.65
CA GLY A 157 -4.15 -11.74 -14.07
C GLY A 157 -4.38 -11.46 -12.57
N MET A 158 -3.53 -10.65 -11.92
CA MET A 158 -3.71 -10.28 -10.52
C MET A 158 -4.80 -9.20 -10.38
N ARG A 159 -5.58 -9.27 -9.31
CA ARG A 159 -6.55 -8.22 -8.92
C ARG A 159 -5.88 -7.18 -8.02
N VAL A 160 -6.47 -6.00 -7.96
CA VAL A 160 -6.11 -4.97 -6.97
C VAL A 160 -7.30 -4.65 -6.08
N SER A 161 -7.09 -4.63 -4.78
CA SER A 161 -8.09 -4.30 -3.78
C SER A 161 -7.60 -3.18 -2.87
N ARG A 162 -8.55 -2.48 -2.23
CA ARG A 162 -8.26 -1.39 -1.29
C ARG A 162 -9.03 -1.61 0.00
N VAL A 163 -8.37 -1.37 1.13
CA VAL A 163 -8.96 -1.48 2.47
C VAL A 163 -8.95 -0.13 3.18
N CYS A 164 -9.74 0.00 4.24
CA CYS A 164 -9.78 1.22 5.04
C CYS A 164 -8.40 1.52 5.66
N ALA A 165 -7.90 2.74 5.44
CA ALA A 165 -6.59 3.19 5.92
C ALA A 165 -6.59 3.64 7.39
N TRP A 166 -7.75 3.84 8.00
CA TRP A 166 -7.85 4.39 9.34
C TRP A 166 -7.17 3.49 10.38
N ASN A 167 -6.21 4.03 11.12
CA ASN A 167 -5.46 3.36 12.19
C ASN A 167 -4.60 2.14 11.78
N THR A 168 -4.37 1.84 10.50
CA THR A 168 -3.51 0.72 10.06
C THR A 168 -2.09 0.83 10.63
N SER A 169 -1.51 2.02 10.63
CA SER A 169 -0.18 2.30 11.15
C SER A 169 -0.15 2.81 12.60
N ARG A 170 -1.32 2.98 13.23
CA ARG A 170 -1.45 3.40 14.62
C ARG A 170 -1.63 2.23 15.57
N LEU A 171 -2.17 1.12 15.09
CA LEU A 171 -2.41 -0.07 15.88
C LEU A 171 -1.30 -1.11 15.65
N ALA A 172 -0.85 -1.72 16.74
CA ALA A 172 0.06 -2.83 16.72
C ALA A 172 -0.58 -4.05 16.03
N TYR A 173 0.18 -4.76 15.19
CA TYR A 173 -0.35 -5.91 14.47
C TYR A 173 -0.74 -7.07 15.39
N ASP A 174 -0.15 -7.16 16.57
CA ASP A 174 -0.37 -8.21 17.56
C ASP A 174 -1.59 -7.94 18.48
N GLY A 175 -2.33 -6.86 18.25
CA GLY A 175 -3.53 -6.53 19.02
C GLY A 175 -3.28 -5.85 20.37
N THR A 176 -2.03 -5.52 20.72
CA THR A 176 -1.67 -4.93 22.02
C THR A 176 -2.08 -3.46 22.17
N GLY A 177 -2.65 -2.83 21.13
CA GLY A 177 -3.16 -1.47 21.19
C GLY A 177 -2.40 -0.49 20.33
N GLU A 178 -2.38 0.79 20.71
CA GLU A 178 -1.71 1.84 19.95
C GLU A 178 -0.20 1.76 20.07
N VAL A 179 0.50 2.03 18.96
CA VAL A 179 1.96 2.07 18.93
C VAL A 179 2.49 3.48 19.22
N VAL A 180 3.60 3.57 19.95
CA VAL A 180 4.35 4.82 20.14
C VAL A 180 5.48 4.87 19.12
N ARG A 181 5.46 5.85 18.22
CA ARG A 181 6.51 6.03 17.21
C ARG A 181 7.77 6.63 17.83
N ASP A 182 8.92 6.14 17.41
CA ASP A 182 10.21 6.70 17.82
C ASP A 182 10.37 8.12 17.25
N SER A 183 10.83 9.06 18.08
CA SER A 183 10.99 10.47 17.71
C SER A 183 12.15 10.72 16.76
N LYS A 184 13.20 9.88 16.82
CA LYS A 184 14.41 9.99 15.99
C LYS A 184 14.30 9.14 14.72
N ASN A 185 13.74 7.94 14.84
CA ASN A 185 13.53 7.02 13.73
C ASN A 185 12.05 6.69 13.54
N HIS A 186 11.37 7.50 12.73
CA HIS A 186 9.93 7.34 12.47
C HIS A 186 9.52 6.00 11.82
N SER A 187 10.47 5.21 11.33
CA SER A 187 10.21 3.86 10.83
C SER A 187 10.06 2.83 11.95
N LEU A 188 10.48 3.16 13.17
CA LEU A 188 10.35 2.30 14.35
C LEU A 188 9.20 2.75 15.26
N CYS A 189 8.60 1.77 15.91
CA CYS A 189 7.61 1.99 16.95
C CYS A 189 7.83 1.02 18.12
N THR A 190 7.30 1.39 19.28
CA THR A 190 7.25 0.55 20.47
C THR A 190 5.80 0.22 20.77
N PHE A 191 5.51 -1.05 20.94
CA PHE A 191 4.21 -1.57 21.34
C PHE A 191 4.02 -1.41 22.84
N THR A 192 2.79 -1.52 23.34
CA THR A 192 2.50 -1.44 24.77
C THR A 192 3.22 -2.48 25.61
N THR A 193 3.60 -3.61 25.00
CA THR A 193 4.42 -4.67 25.59
C THR A 193 5.91 -4.35 25.70
N GLY A 194 6.35 -3.17 25.21
CA GLY A 194 7.76 -2.79 25.11
C GLY A 194 8.47 -3.33 23.86
N LYS A 195 7.81 -4.13 23.03
CA LYS A 195 8.37 -4.67 21.79
C LYS A 195 8.63 -3.55 20.79
N ARG A 196 9.87 -3.45 20.28
CA ARG A 196 10.22 -2.54 19.18
C ARG A 196 10.02 -3.22 17.84
N TYR A 197 9.37 -2.53 16.92
CA TYR A 197 9.03 -3.07 15.61
C TYR A 197 9.03 -2.00 14.52
N HIS A 198 9.04 -2.44 13.23
CA HIS A 198 8.95 -1.53 12.09
C HIS A 198 7.49 -1.13 11.86
N CYS A 199 7.18 0.19 11.91
CA CYS A 199 5.82 0.71 11.80
C CYS A 199 5.12 0.29 10.51
N ASP A 200 5.80 0.48 9.37
CA ASP A 200 5.21 0.24 8.05
C ASP A 200 5.02 -1.27 7.81
N LEU A 201 5.87 -2.13 8.42
CA LEU A 201 5.66 -3.58 8.35
C LEU A 201 4.45 -4.02 9.18
N SER A 202 4.26 -3.44 10.38
CA SER A 202 3.06 -3.64 11.19
C SER A 202 1.80 -3.20 10.43
N ALA A 203 1.86 -2.04 9.75
CA ALA A 203 0.79 -1.55 8.91
C ALA A 203 0.48 -2.49 7.74
N ALA A 204 1.50 -3.02 7.06
CA ALA A 204 1.31 -3.97 5.96
C ALA A 204 0.59 -5.25 6.42
N TYR A 205 0.89 -5.77 7.63
CA TYR A 205 0.14 -6.90 8.20
C TYR A 205 -1.32 -6.55 8.44
N ASN A 206 -1.59 -5.39 9.02
CA ASN A 206 -2.96 -4.93 9.28
C ASN A 206 -3.76 -4.72 7.99
N ILE A 207 -3.12 -4.23 6.91
CA ILE A 207 -3.72 -4.09 5.58
C ILE A 207 -4.16 -5.47 5.04
N GLY A 208 -3.27 -6.47 5.10
CA GLY A 208 -3.58 -7.83 4.64
C GLY A 208 -4.68 -8.48 5.46
N ALA A 209 -4.62 -8.34 6.78
CA ALA A 209 -5.65 -8.86 7.69
C ALA A 209 -7.04 -8.26 7.39
N ARG A 210 -7.14 -6.94 7.18
CA ARG A 210 -8.41 -6.27 6.84
C ARG A 210 -9.02 -6.77 5.55
N TYR A 211 -8.19 -7.10 4.56
CA TYR A 211 -8.67 -7.70 3.33
C TYR A 211 -9.32 -9.06 3.61
N PHE A 212 -8.61 -9.99 4.24
CA PHE A 212 -9.12 -11.32 4.51
C PHE A 212 -10.32 -11.33 5.47
N ILE A 213 -10.29 -10.56 6.54
CA ILE A 213 -11.44 -10.42 7.45
C ILE A 213 -12.68 -9.97 6.66
N ARG A 214 -12.56 -8.95 5.81
CA ARG A 214 -13.66 -8.45 4.98
C ARG A 214 -14.18 -9.52 4.03
N GLU A 215 -13.31 -10.17 3.27
CA GLU A 215 -13.72 -11.11 2.24
C GLU A 215 -14.25 -12.42 2.83
N ARG A 216 -13.75 -12.87 3.97
CA ARG A 216 -14.24 -14.08 4.66
C ARG A 216 -15.58 -13.86 5.36
N LEU A 217 -15.84 -12.67 5.89
CA LEU A 217 -17.13 -12.36 6.52
C LEU A 217 -18.22 -12.01 5.50
N LYS A 218 -17.87 -11.60 4.29
CA LYS A 218 -18.81 -11.17 3.27
C LYS A 218 -19.85 -12.25 2.86
N PRO A 219 -19.44 -13.51 2.60
CA PRO A 219 -20.39 -14.56 2.18
C PRO A 219 -21.21 -15.16 3.32
N LEU A 220 -20.88 -14.86 4.59
CA LEU A 220 -21.54 -15.47 5.74
C LEU A 220 -22.92 -14.88 6.01
N SER A 221 -23.85 -15.73 6.50
CA SER A 221 -25.16 -15.28 6.95
C SER A 221 -25.06 -14.32 8.15
N ALA A 222 -26.09 -13.52 8.36
CA ALA A 222 -26.13 -12.55 9.47
C ALA A 222 -25.96 -13.24 10.83
N THR A 223 -26.56 -14.41 11.04
CA THR A 223 -26.48 -15.19 12.27
C THR A 223 -25.06 -15.65 12.55
N VAL A 224 -24.39 -16.27 11.56
CA VAL A 224 -23.01 -16.74 11.70
C VAL A 224 -22.06 -15.56 11.92
N ARG A 225 -22.25 -14.47 11.19
CA ARG A 225 -21.46 -13.26 11.37
C ARG A 225 -21.60 -12.68 12.79
N SER A 226 -22.83 -12.57 13.33
CA SER A 226 -23.06 -12.09 14.69
C SER A 226 -22.40 -12.98 15.74
N SER A 227 -22.43 -14.30 15.56
CA SER A 227 -21.73 -15.25 16.45
C SER A 227 -20.21 -15.02 16.43
N LEU A 228 -19.61 -14.83 15.24
CA LEU A 228 -18.17 -14.53 15.12
C LEU A 228 -17.81 -13.17 15.68
N GLU A 229 -18.66 -12.15 15.47
CA GLU A 229 -18.46 -10.80 16.03
C GLU A 229 -18.58 -10.79 17.57
N ALA A 230 -19.33 -11.69 18.17
CA ALA A 230 -19.37 -11.87 19.63
C ALA A 230 -18.07 -12.47 20.17
N LYS A 231 -17.45 -13.42 19.45
CA LYS A 231 -16.18 -14.06 19.82
C LYS A 231 -14.95 -13.20 19.52
N VAL A 232 -14.98 -12.44 18.41
CA VAL A 232 -13.91 -11.52 17.99
C VAL A 232 -14.50 -10.12 17.76
N PRO A 233 -14.76 -9.33 18.80
CA PRO A 233 -15.50 -8.06 18.70
C PRO A 233 -14.87 -7.01 17.78
N SER A 234 -13.54 -7.03 17.61
CA SER A 234 -12.80 -6.10 16.75
C SER A 234 -13.20 -6.21 15.27
N VAL A 235 -13.62 -7.39 14.79
CA VAL A 235 -13.99 -7.59 13.37
C VAL A 235 -15.26 -6.85 12.96
N LYS A 236 -16.08 -6.43 13.92
CA LYS A 236 -17.26 -5.60 13.69
C LYS A 236 -16.90 -4.22 13.11
N ARG A 237 -15.73 -3.68 13.45
CA ARG A 237 -15.28 -2.34 13.04
C ARG A 237 -14.06 -2.41 12.15
N ARG A 238 -14.21 -2.13 10.85
CA ARG A 238 -13.13 -2.12 9.84
C ARG A 238 -11.91 -1.25 10.22
N THR A 239 -12.12 -0.25 11.07
CA THR A 239 -11.08 0.71 11.50
C THR A 239 -10.21 0.22 12.65
N SER A 240 -10.63 -0.85 13.34
CA SER A 240 -9.95 -1.41 14.51
C SER A 240 -9.33 -2.78 14.27
N CYS A 241 -9.68 -3.45 13.16
CA CYS A 241 -9.12 -4.76 12.85
C CYS A 241 -7.61 -4.70 12.61
N VAL A 242 -6.91 -5.63 13.24
CA VAL A 242 -5.46 -5.85 13.13
C VAL A 242 -5.16 -7.31 12.75
N TYR A 243 -3.89 -7.63 12.54
CA TYR A 243 -3.47 -8.96 12.13
C TYR A 243 -3.82 -10.06 13.16
N ALA A 244 -3.70 -9.77 14.45
CA ALA A 244 -4.11 -10.71 15.51
C ALA A 244 -5.58 -11.13 15.39
N ASP A 245 -6.47 -10.20 14.98
CA ASP A 245 -7.88 -10.50 14.79
C ASP A 245 -8.13 -11.49 13.64
N LEU A 246 -7.29 -11.44 12.59
CA LEU A 246 -7.36 -12.42 11.51
C LEU A 246 -6.99 -13.81 12.01
N LEU A 247 -5.97 -13.93 12.86
CA LEU A 247 -5.57 -15.22 13.43
C LEU A 247 -6.69 -15.80 14.30
N LEU A 248 -7.30 -14.99 15.17
CA LEU A 248 -8.44 -15.39 16.00
C LEU A 248 -9.63 -15.80 15.14
N LEU A 249 -10.01 -14.99 14.14
CA LEU A 249 -11.09 -15.31 13.22
C LEU A 249 -10.82 -16.60 12.46
N SER A 250 -9.58 -16.85 12.06
CA SER A 250 -9.20 -18.08 11.35
C SER A 250 -9.35 -19.32 12.23
N ALA A 251 -8.99 -19.25 13.50
CA ALA A 251 -9.16 -20.33 14.47
C ALA A 251 -10.66 -20.64 14.71
N GLU A 252 -11.49 -19.61 14.87
CA GLU A 252 -12.93 -19.76 15.07
C GLU A 252 -13.64 -20.36 13.84
N LEU A 253 -13.28 -19.91 12.64
CA LEU A 253 -13.84 -20.49 11.41
C LEU A 253 -13.40 -21.96 11.21
N GLY A 254 -12.15 -22.30 11.57
CA GLY A 254 -11.68 -23.67 11.53
C GLY A 254 -12.42 -24.58 12.50
N SER A 255 -12.70 -24.12 13.73
CA SER A 255 -13.50 -24.88 14.71
C SER A 255 -14.95 -25.09 14.27
N MET A 256 -15.55 -24.12 13.58
CA MET A 256 -16.92 -24.23 13.03
C MET A 256 -17.05 -25.19 11.84
N GLN A 257 -15.96 -25.42 11.10
CA GLN A 257 -15.94 -26.39 9.99
C GLN A 257 -15.68 -27.82 10.45
N ALA A 258 -15.10 -28.00 11.64
CA ALA A 258 -14.79 -29.29 12.24
C ALA A 258 -15.93 -29.84 13.10
N ALA A 259 -16.94 -29.04 13.44
CA ALA A 259 -18.14 -29.40 14.19
C ALA A 259 -19.32 -29.65 13.27
#